data_e3682ed51df02a67d03a4b4add40113d
#
_entry.id   e3682ed51df02a67d03a4b4add40113d
#
_cell.length_a   1.000
_cell.length_b   1.000
_cell.length_c   1.000
_cell.angle_alpha   90.00
_cell.angle_beta   90.00
_cell.angle_gamma   90.00
#
_symmetry.space_group_name_H-M   'P 1'
#
loop_
_entity.id
_entity.type
_entity.pdbx_description
1 polymer ?
#
loop_
_entity_poly.entity_id
_entity_poly.type
_entity_poly.pdbx_seq_one_letter_code
_entity_poly.pdbx_strand_id
1 'polypeptide(L)'
;MQALTGIMSITGPKEEETPVRVGVAWLDVLTGLTGVSGILSALIRLGRSGEGQFIDLSLFDVALMSSINIGETFLVNGKVPKRLGSEHPQIVPYQAFKAKDSWFALAVVTEKQYERLVNLLSPSVLNNNSRFSTNSNRVTNREDLIGILANIFSKNTRSYWLNNFADFNIPSSPINNINDVFEMEITKERNNVWKVNHPTIGPLPLLANALQHTNPSSVSNTTPPPLLGQHTHEILREFANLPEKEIEFLDNNGSVFCSRKDTKIPLGDNSDD
;
A
#
# COMPACT_ATOMS: atom_id res chain seq x y z
N MET A 1 -6.62 -10.81 -10.71
CA MET A 1 -5.53 -11.45 -9.93
C MET A 1 -5.92 -11.66 -8.47
N GLN A 2 -6.29 -10.65 -7.68
CA GLN A 2 -6.57 -10.81 -6.22
C GLN A 2 -7.60 -11.91 -5.89
N ALA A 3 -8.63 -12.09 -6.72
CA ALA A 3 -9.61 -13.18 -6.54
C ALA A 3 -9.00 -14.56 -6.85
N LEU A 4 -8.24 -14.66 -7.94
CA LEU A 4 -7.65 -15.92 -8.40
C LEU A 4 -6.59 -16.46 -7.43
N THR A 5 -5.81 -15.58 -6.81
CA THR A 5 -4.66 -15.93 -5.96
C THR A 5 -5.00 -16.05 -4.47
N GLY A 6 -6.28 -16.04 -4.13
CA GLY A 6 -6.75 -16.24 -2.75
C GLY A 6 -6.69 -14.98 -1.86
N ILE A 7 -6.15 -13.86 -2.32
CA ILE A 7 -6.03 -12.63 -1.51
C ILE A 7 -7.40 -12.14 -1.03
N MET A 8 -8.43 -12.21 -1.87
CA MET A 8 -9.79 -11.82 -1.46
C MET A 8 -10.41 -12.79 -0.45
N SER A 9 -9.94 -14.04 -0.37
CA SER A 9 -10.43 -15.00 0.63
C SER A 9 -9.96 -14.70 2.06
N ILE A 10 -8.93 -13.86 2.20
CA ILE A 10 -8.34 -13.47 3.48
C ILE A 10 -8.50 -11.97 3.78
N THR A 11 -9.08 -11.19 2.83
CA THR A 11 -9.21 -9.74 2.94
C THR A 11 -10.68 -9.34 3.14
N GLY A 12 -10.93 -8.46 4.10
CA GLY A 12 -12.25 -7.90 4.35
C GLY A 12 -12.90 -8.38 5.64
N PRO A 13 -14.18 -8.04 5.86
CA PRO A 13 -14.93 -8.42 7.06
C PRO A 13 -15.05 -9.94 7.20
N LYS A 14 -15.47 -10.40 8.39
CA LYS A 14 -15.61 -11.82 8.71
C LYS A 14 -16.48 -12.57 7.69
N GLU A 15 -16.41 -13.88 7.65
CA GLU A 15 -16.82 -14.76 6.55
C GLU A 15 -18.25 -14.60 6.00
N GLU A 16 -19.17 -14.07 6.75
CA GLU A 16 -20.58 -13.92 6.34
C GLU A 16 -20.83 -12.74 5.40
N GLU A 17 -19.83 -11.89 5.16
CA GLU A 17 -19.93 -10.73 4.29
C GLU A 17 -19.16 -10.93 2.96
N THR A 18 -19.43 -10.06 1.99
CA THR A 18 -18.81 -10.12 0.66
C THR A 18 -17.29 -10.01 0.74
N PRO A 19 -16.53 -10.90 0.08
CA PRO A 19 -15.08 -10.75 -0.07
C PRO A 19 -14.74 -9.44 -0.77
N VAL A 20 -13.74 -8.72 -0.26
CA VAL A 20 -13.34 -7.43 -0.79
C VAL A 20 -11.91 -7.47 -1.34
N ARG A 21 -11.64 -6.64 -2.33
CA ARG A 21 -10.29 -6.40 -2.83
C ARG A 21 -9.55 -5.39 -1.96
N VAL A 22 -8.24 -5.44 -1.95
CA VAL A 22 -7.41 -4.33 -1.46
C VAL A 22 -7.68 -3.09 -2.34
N GLY A 23 -7.88 -1.94 -1.72
CA GLY A 23 -8.35 -0.71 -2.39
C GLY A 23 -7.43 -0.17 -3.48
N VAL A 24 -6.11 -0.39 -3.35
CA VAL A 24 -5.09 0.02 -4.32
C VAL A 24 -4.65 -1.14 -5.20
N ALA A 25 -4.04 -0.85 -6.36
CA ALA A 25 -3.45 -1.84 -7.27
C ALA A 25 -2.07 -2.32 -6.73
N TRP A 26 -2.04 -2.79 -5.48
CA TRP A 26 -0.79 -3.13 -4.79
C TRP A 26 -0.03 -4.29 -5.42
N LEU A 27 -0.72 -5.26 -6.07
CA LEU A 27 -0.06 -6.35 -6.80
C LEU A 27 0.73 -5.83 -8.00
N ASP A 28 0.19 -4.85 -8.72
CA ASP A 28 0.86 -4.23 -9.85
C ASP A 28 2.11 -3.48 -9.38
N VAL A 29 1.98 -2.70 -8.31
CA VAL A 29 3.11 -1.99 -7.70
C VAL A 29 4.17 -2.98 -7.19
N LEU A 30 3.76 -4.04 -6.48
CA LEU A 30 4.68 -5.05 -5.96
C LEU A 30 5.38 -5.82 -7.07
N THR A 31 4.65 -6.14 -8.16
CA THR A 31 5.24 -6.79 -9.34
C THR A 31 6.26 -5.89 -10.01
N GLY A 32 5.96 -4.60 -10.16
CA GLY A 32 6.92 -3.61 -10.67
C GLY A 32 8.19 -3.56 -9.82
N LEU A 33 8.06 -3.49 -8.49
CA LEU A 33 9.22 -3.48 -7.57
C LEU A 33 10.02 -4.79 -7.63
N THR A 34 9.36 -5.93 -7.74
CA THR A 34 10.01 -7.24 -7.92
C THR A 34 10.76 -7.27 -9.25
N GLY A 35 10.15 -6.73 -10.32
CA GLY A 35 10.78 -6.60 -11.64
C GLY A 35 12.04 -5.74 -11.59
N VAL A 36 12.00 -4.58 -10.94
CA VAL A 36 13.18 -3.73 -10.73
C VAL A 36 14.30 -4.50 -10.02
N SER A 37 13.95 -5.24 -8.96
CA SER A 37 14.94 -6.06 -8.21
C SER A 37 15.57 -7.15 -9.08
N GLY A 38 14.77 -7.83 -9.91
CA GLY A 38 15.24 -8.82 -10.87
C GLY A 38 16.16 -8.22 -11.92
N ILE A 39 15.78 -7.09 -12.53
CA ILE A 39 16.58 -6.39 -13.55
C ILE A 39 17.92 -5.92 -12.97
N LEU A 40 17.92 -5.29 -11.79
CA LEU A 40 19.15 -4.84 -11.14
C LEU A 40 20.08 -6.02 -10.80
N SER A 41 19.53 -7.13 -10.34
CA SER A 41 20.30 -8.37 -10.09
C SER A 41 20.92 -8.90 -11.39
N ALA A 42 20.17 -8.89 -12.49
CA ALA A 42 20.66 -9.31 -13.80
C ALA A 42 21.78 -8.39 -14.34
N LEU A 43 21.64 -7.08 -14.16
CA LEU A 43 22.67 -6.10 -14.55
C LEU A 43 23.96 -6.27 -13.74
N ILE A 44 23.84 -6.52 -12.42
CA ILE A 44 25.02 -6.81 -11.58
C ILE A 44 25.71 -8.10 -12.04
N ARG A 45 24.95 -9.15 -12.38
CA ARG A 45 25.51 -10.38 -12.92
C ARG A 45 26.19 -10.14 -14.28
N LEU A 46 25.54 -9.44 -15.20
CA LEU A 46 26.09 -9.07 -16.50
C LEU A 46 27.43 -8.35 -16.35
N GLY A 47 27.52 -7.38 -15.43
CA GLY A 47 28.78 -6.67 -15.16
C GLY A 47 29.91 -7.55 -14.59
N ARG A 48 29.58 -8.70 -13.97
CA ARG A 48 30.57 -9.62 -13.39
C ARG A 48 30.95 -10.77 -14.33
N SER A 49 29.99 -11.35 -15.04
CA SER A 49 30.19 -12.55 -15.86
C SER A 49 30.16 -12.30 -17.36
N GLY A 50 29.69 -11.14 -17.81
CA GLY A 50 29.43 -10.85 -19.23
C GLY A 50 28.20 -11.56 -19.81
N GLU A 51 27.45 -12.32 -18.96
CA GLU A 51 26.29 -13.10 -19.38
C GLU A 51 24.98 -12.41 -19.04
N GLY A 52 24.14 -12.18 -20.06
CA GLY A 52 22.75 -11.77 -19.88
C GLY A 52 21.87 -12.92 -19.38
N GLN A 53 20.63 -12.60 -18.97
CA GLN A 53 19.65 -13.62 -18.59
C GLN A 53 18.24 -13.19 -18.98
N PHE A 54 17.38 -14.17 -19.17
CA PHE A 54 15.94 -13.98 -19.28
C PHE A 54 15.33 -13.97 -17.89
N ILE A 55 14.38 -13.05 -17.66
CA ILE A 55 13.63 -12.93 -16.40
C ILE A 55 12.16 -13.15 -16.72
N ASP A 56 11.59 -14.22 -16.19
CA ASP A 56 10.15 -14.45 -16.19
C ASP A 56 9.55 -13.95 -14.88
N LEU A 57 8.53 -13.11 -14.97
CA LEU A 57 7.87 -12.49 -13.81
C LEU A 57 6.38 -12.41 -14.07
N SER A 58 5.59 -13.06 -13.22
CA SER A 58 4.14 -13.02 -13.32
C SER A 58 3.49 -12.35 -12.11
N LEU A 59 2.36 -11.68 -12.35
CA LEU A 59 1.48 -11.17 -11.28
C LEU A 59 0.98 -12.27 -10.35
N PHE A 60 0.83 -13.49 -10.88
CA PHE A 60 0.38 -14.65 -10.10
C PHE A 60 1.41 -15.06 -9.05
N ASP A 61 2.67 -15.22 -9.47
CA ASP A 61 3.76 -15.62 -8.57
C ASP A 61 4.01 -14.58 -7.49
N VAL A 62 3.99 -13.29 -7.88
CA VAL A 62 4.12 -12.19 -6.92
C VAL A 62 2.95 -12.16 -5.94
N ALA A 63 1.73 -12.44 -6.37
CA ALA A 63 0.59 -12.52 -5.48
C ALA A 63 0.72 -13.66 -4.47
N LEU A 64 1.17 -14.85 -4.90
CA LEU A 64 1.45 -15.97 -3.99
C LEU A 64 2.56 -15.62 -3.01
N MET A 65 3.68 -15.10 -3.49
CA MET A 65 4.78 -14.64 -2.64
C MET A 65 4.31 -13.62 -1.60
N SER A 66 3.42 -12.71 -1.97
CA SER A 66 2.91 -11.68 -1.07
C SER A 66 1.98 -12.19 0.04
N SER A 67 1.51 -13.44 -0.05
CA SER A 67 0.71 -14.06 1.02
C SER A 67 1.53 -14.37 2.29
N ILE A 68 2.86 -14.39 2.17
CA ILE A 68 3.86 -14.48 3.26
C ILE A 68 3.42 -15.42 4.40
N ASN A 69 3.26 -14.88 5.61
CA ASN A 69 2.93 -15.65 6.83
C ASN A 69 1.60 -16.41 6.75
N ILE A 70 0.63 -15.92 6.01
CA ILE A 70 -0.67 -16.58 5.84
C ILE A 70 -0.50 -17.81 4.95
N GLY A 71 0.18 -17.65 3.80
CA GLY A 71 0.49 -18.73 2.87
C GLY A 71 1.38 -19.79 3.52
N GLU A 72 2.48 -19.38 4.19
CA GLU A 72 3.36 -20.29 4.91
C GLU A 72 2.64 -21.07 6.02
N THR A 73 1.75 -20.41 6.78
CA THR A 73 0.96 -21.08 7.80
C THR A 73 0.05 -22.16 7.20
N PHE A 74 -0.56 -21.90 6.04
CA PHE A 74 -1.35 -22.92 5.33
C PHE A 74 -0.49 -24.08 4.84
N LEU A 75 0.67 -23.81 4.23
CA LEU A 75 1.58 -24.85 3.74
C LEU A 75 2.06 -25.77 4.87
N VAL A 76 2.29 -25.24 6.06
CA VAL A 76 2.78 -26.01 7.22
C VAL A 76 1.67 -26.83 7.88
N ASN A 77 0.45 -26.30 8.05
CA ASN A 77 -0.58 -26.93 8.87
C ASN A 77 -1.85 -27.36 8.11
N GLY A 78 -1.97 -27.03 6.81
CA GLY A 78 -3.11 -27.37 5.95
C GLY A 78 -4.42 -26.66 6.28
N LYS A 79 -4.41 -25.72 7.25
CA LYS A 79 -5.64 -25.01 7.67
C LYS A 79 -5.90 -23.82 6.76
N VAL A 80 -7.04 -23.84 6.07
CA VAL A 80 -7.48 -22.73 5.22
C VAL A 80 -7.70 -21.48 6.07
N PRO A 81 -7.00 -20.36 5.78
CA PRO A 81 -7.16 -19.12 6.54
C PRO A 81 -8.53 -18.49 6.26
N LYS A 82 -9.04 -17.76 7.26
CA LYS A 82 -10.32 -17.07 7.21
C LYS A 82 -10.12 -15.56 7.20
N ARG A 83 -11.14 -14.84 6.72
CA ARG A 83 -11.18 -13.38 6.86
C ARG A 83 -11.38 -13.00 8.33
N LEU A 84 -10.55 -12.12 8.83
CA LEU A 84 -10.56 -11.65 10.22
C LEU A 84 -10.85 -10.15 10.36
N GLY A 85 -11.25 -9.48 9.26
CA GLY A 85 -11.41 -8.03 9.27
C GLY A 85 -10.06 -7.35 9.48
N SER A 86 -9.96 -6.55 10.53
CA SER A 86 -8.71 -5.90 10.96
C SER A 86 -7.94 -6.67 12.04
N GLU A 87 -8.42 -7.85 12.44
CA GLU A 87 -7.79 -8.63 13.51
C GLU A 87 -6.52 -9.32 13.05
N HIS A 88 -5.46 -9.27 13.88
CA HIS A 88 -4.27 -10.07 13.66
C HIS A 88 -4.55 -11.55 14.02
N PRO A 89 -4.16 -12.54 13.19
CA PRO A 89 -4.52 -13.95 13.44
C PRO A 89 -3.94 -14.53 14.74
N GLN A 90 -2.75 -14.09 15.12
CA GLN A 90 -1.96 -14.70 16.20
C GLN A 90 -1.67 -13.79 17.40
N ILE A 91 -2.06 -12.53 17.37
CA ILE A 91 -1.76 -11.53 18.41
C ILE A 91 -3.05 -10.83 18.84
N VAL A 92 -3.29 -10.76 20.15
CA VAL A 92 -4.51 -10.17 20.73
C VAL A 92 -4.17 -9.34 21.98
N PRO A 93 -4.66 -8.06 22.05
CA PRO A 93 -5.41 -7.34 21.03
C PRO A 93 -4.50 -6.70 19.98
N TYR A 94 -4.80 -6.93 18.69
CA TYR A 94 -4.19 -6.23 17.58
C TYR A 94 -5.23 -6.09 16.48
N GLN A 95 -5.92 -4.95 16.45
CA GLN A 95 -7.00 -4.66 15.50
C GLN A 95 -7.48 -3.21 15.56
N ALA A 96 -8.45 -2.86 14.72
CA ALA A 96 -9.21 -1.62 14.83
C ALA A 96 -10.26 -1.69 15.92
N PHE A 97 -10.43 -0.58 16.65
CA PHE A 97 -11.47 -0.38 17.64
C PHE A 97 -12.22 0.92 17.36
N LYS A 98 -13.52 0.94 17.69
CA LYS A 98 -14.33 2.12 17.59
C LYS A 98 -14.35 2.85 18.94
N ALA A 99 -13.82 4.07 18.98
CA ALA A 99 -14.03 5.00 20.06
C ALA A 99 -15.43 5.63 19.97
N LYS A 100 -15.77 6.54 20.90
CA LYS A 100 -17.07 7.23 20.90
C LYS A 100 -17.37 7.97 19.59
N ASP A 101 -16.35 8.52 18.94
CA ASP A 101 -16.45 9.40 17.77
C ASP A 101 -15.92 8.76 16.48
N SER A 102 -14.80 8.01 16.54
CA SER A 102 -14.13 7.51 15.33
C SER A 102 -13.28 6.26 15.61
N TRP A 103 -12.65 5.71 14.56
CA TRP A 103 -11.86 4.49 14.63
C TRP A 103 -10.37 4.77 14.90
N PHE A 104 -9.73 3.84 15.62
CA PHE A 104 -8.28 3.79 15.82
C PHE A 104 -7.78 2.35 15.74
N ALA A 105 -6.51 2.16 15.41
CA ALA A 105 -5.82 0.87 15.47
C ALA A 105 -5.05 0.76 16.79
N LEU A 106 -5.08 -0.41 17.39
CA LEU A 106 -4.31 -0.76 18.59
C LEU A 106 -3.51 -2.03 18.31
N ALA A 107 -2.21 -2.04 18.65
CA ALA A 107 -1.34 -3.19 18.45
C ALA A 107 -0.57 -3.52 19.74
N VAL A 108 -1.06 -4.48 20.50
CA VAL A 108 -0.42 -4.95 21.74
C VAL A 108 0.31 -6.26 21.46
N VAL A 109 1.59 -6.15 21.14
CA VAL A 109 2.40 -7.27 20.62
C VAL A 109 3.09 -8.05 21.71
N THR A 110 3.54 -7.36 22.79
CA THR A 110 4.29 -7.97 23.88
C THR A 110 3.48 -8.06 25.17
N GLU A 111 3.85 -8.98 26.05
CA GLU A 111 3.20 -9.10 27.38
C GLU A 111 3.35 -7.80 28.20
N LYS A 112 4.50 -7.13 28.13
CA LYS A 112 4.70 -5.82 28.79
C LYS A 112 3.76 -4.74 28.30
N GLN A 113 3.44 -4.74 27.00
CA GLN A 113 2.43 -3.81 26.45
C GLN A 113 1.03 -4.16 26.94
N TYR A 114 0.73 -5.45 27.08
CA TYR A 114 -0.56 -5.90 27.63
C TYR A 114 -0.71 -5.51 29.12
N GLU A 115 0.33 -5.69 29.92
CA GLU A 115 0.34 -5.23 31.32
C GLU A 115 0.11 -3.72 31.43
N ARG A 116 0.75 -2.92 30.56
CA ARG A 116 0.51 -1.46 30.50
C ARG A 116 -0.93 -1.13 30.11
N LEU A 117 -1.50 -1.86 29.16
CA LEU A 117 -2.89 -1.68 28.75
C LEU A 117 -3.84 -1.99 29.92
N VAL A 118 -3.64 -3.10 30.63
CA VAL A 118 -4.43 -3.47 31.80
C VAL A 118 -4.31 -2.42 32.91
N ASN A 119 -3.10 -1.93 33.18
CA ASN A 119 -2.86 -0.89 34.17
C ASN A 119 -3.53 0.43 33.80
N LEU A 120 -3.47 0.84 32.52
CA LEU A 120 -4.14 2.03 32.03
C LEU A 120 -5.68 1.94 32.19
N LEU A 121 -6.25 0.82 31.77
CA LEU A 121 -7.70 0.63 31.75
C LEU A 121 -8.26 0.33 33.16
N SER A 122 -7.46 -0.30 34.01
CA SER A 122 -7.77 -0.68 35.40
C SER A 122 -9.14 -1.36 35.64
N PRO A 123 -9.71 -2.16 34.71
CA PRO A 123 -10.96 -2.83 34.99
C PRO A 123 -10.69 -4.09 35.81
N SER A 124 -11.47 -4.29 36.87
CA SER A 124 -11.38 -5.48 37.73
C SER A 124 -11.48 -6.80 36.95
N VAL A 125 -12.17 -6.79 35.81
CA VAL A 125 -12.39 -7.96 34.94
C VAL A 125 -11.14 -8.39 34.16
N LEU A 126 -10.18 -7.51 33.95
CA LEU A 126 -8.90 -7.84 33.27
C LEU A 126 -7.79 -8.14 34.26
N ASN A 127 -7.85 -7.59 35.48
CA ASN A 127 -6.82 -7.75 36.50
C ASN A 127 -6.80 -9.21 37.00
N ASN A 128 -5.61 -9.83 36.94
CA ASN A 128 -5.37 -11.22 37.40
C ASN A 128 -6.29 -12.28 36.76
N ASN A 129 -6.82 -12.01 35.57
CA ASN A 129 -7.66 -12.97 34.84
C ASN A 129 -6.77 -13.94 34.06
N SER A 130 -6.70 -15.20 34.51
CA SER A 130 -5.90 -16.26 33.87
C SER A 130 -6.25 -16.49 32.39
N ARG A 131 -7.50 -16.19 31.98
CA ARG A 131 -7.96 -16.30 30.60
C ARG A 131 -7.23 -15.33 29.63
N PHE A 132 -6.61 -14.26 30.15
CA PHE A 132 -5.94 -13.24 29.37
C PHE A 132 -4.46 -13.07 29.72
N SER A 133 -3.93 -13.92 30.58
CA SER A 133 -2.57 -13.80 31.16
C SER A 133 -1.45 -13.97 30.12
N THR A 134 -1.67 -14.73 29.06
CA THR A 134 -0.69 -14.93 27.97
C THR A 134 -1.35 -14.63 26.63
N ASN A 135 -0.53 -14.32 25.62
CA ASN A 135 -1.06 -14.12 24.27
C ASN A 135 -1.85 -15.35 23.76
N SER A 136 -1.37 -16.55 24.02
CA SER A 136 -2.09 -17.79 23.65
C SER A 136 -3.50 -17.86 24.28
N ASN A 137 -3.60 -17.53 25.57
CA ASN A 137 -4.88 -17.48 26.26
C ASN A 137 -5.78 -16.38 25.69
N ARG A 138 -5.23 -15.22 25.35
CA ARG A 138 -5.98 -14.13 24.70
C ARG A 138 -6.46 -14.50 23.30
N VAL A 139 -5.68 -15.23 22.53
CA VAL A 139 -6.10 -15.75 21.22
C VAL A 139 -7.28 -16.71 21.37
N THR A 140 -7.22 -17.62 22.34
CA THR A 140 -8.31 -18.58 22.62
C THR A 140 -9.58 -17.89 23.12
N ASN A 141 -9.46 -16.84 23.93
CA ASN A 141 -10.57 -16.08 24.52
C ASN A 141 -10.76 -14.72 23.83
N ARG A 142 -10.46 -14.64 22.53
CA ARG A 142 -10.43 -13.40 21.76
C ARG A 142 -11.75 -12.62 21.86
N GLU A 143 -12.86 -13.26 21.55
CA GLU A 143 -14.17 -12.61 21.48
C GLU A 143 -14.54 -11.92 22.79
N ASP A 144 -14.31 -12.60 23.91
CA ASP A 144 -14.59 -12.04 25.23
C ASP A 144 -13.71 -10.83 25.53
N LEU A 145 -12.38 -10.95 25.30
CA LEU A 145 -11.46 -9.84 25.54
C LEU A 145 -11.78 -8.63 24.64
N ILE A 146 -12.02 -8.86 23.36
CA ILE A 146 -12.35 -7.80 22.42
C ILE A 146 -13.68 -7.13 22.77
N GLY A 147 -14.68 -7.89 23.16
CA GLY A 147 -15.96 -7.34 23.63
C GLY A 147 -15.79 -6.42 24.86
N ILE A 148 -14.97 -6.82 25.84
CA ILE A 148 -14.65 -6.00 27.01
C ILE A 148 -13.94 -4.70 26.58
N LEU A 149 -12.91 -4.81 25.75
CA LEU A 149 -12.13 -3.65 25.28
C LEU A 149 -12.99 -2.70 24.43
N ALA A 150 -13.80 -3.21 23.53
CA ALA A 150 -14.71 -2.41 22.72
C ALA A 150 -15.70 -1.60 23.56
N ASN A 151 -16.27 -2.21 24.60
CA ASN A 151 -17.15 -1.50 25.55
C ASN A 151 -16.40 -0.39 26.31
N ILE A 152 -15.15 -0.61 26.70
CA ILE A 152 -14.34 0.40 27.37
C ILE A 152 -14.03 1.55 26.41
N PHE A 153 -13.56 1.23 25.20
CA PHE A 153 -13.11 2.23 24.23
C PHE A 153 -14.24 3.09 23.68
N SER A 154 -15.47 2.56 23.61
CA SER A 154 -16.64 3.34 23.16
C SER A 154 -17.02 4.50 24.09
N LYS A 155 -16.50 4.55 25.32
CA LYS A 155 -16.88 5.55 26.33
C LYS A 155 -16.20 6.92 26.14
N ASN A 156 -15.01 6.95 25.52
CA ASN A 156 -14.26 8.17 25.31
C ASN A 156 -13.92 8.38 23.83
N THR A 157 -13.47 9.60 23.50
CA THR A 157 -13.08 9.96 22.13
C THR A 157 -11.79 9.28 21.71
N ARG A 158 -11.58 9.20 20.39
CA ARG A 158 -10.32 8.70 19.82
C ARG A 158 -9.10 9.44 20.34
N SER A 159 -9.18 10.77 20.39
CA SER A 159 -8.07 11.61 20.89
C SER A 159 -7.73 11.30 22.34
N TYR A 160 -8.74 11.11 23.20
CA TYR A 160 -8.53 10.68 24.59
C TYR A 160 -7.71 9.38 24.66
N TRP A 161 -8.12 8.36 23.90
CA TRP A 161 -7.43 7.07 23.92
C TRP A 161 -6.02 7.14 23.36
N LEU A 162 -5.81 7.82 22.23
CA LEU A 162 -4.49 7.93 21.60
C LEU A 162 -3.49 8.66 22.50
N ASN A 163 -3.90 9.72 23.20
CA ASN A 163 -3.03 10.42 24.16
C ASN A 163 -2.63 9.50 25.33
N ASN A 164 -3.61 8.82 25.94
CA ASN A 164 -3.31 7.88 27.03
C ASN A 164 -2.42 6.71 26.57
N PHE A 165 -2.64 6.17 25.37
CA PHE A 165 -1.79 5.10 24.84
C PHE A 165 -0.36 5.59 24.60
N ALA A 166 -0.16 6.81 24.14
CA ALA A 166 1.16 7.41 23.98
C ALA A 166 1.89 7.53 25.32
N ASP A 167 1.22 8.05 26.36
CA ASP A 167 1.79 8.19 27.72
C ASP A 167 2.22 6.84 28.31
N PHE A 168 1.50 5.77 27.99
CA PHE A 168 1.79 4.41 28.44
C PHE A 168 2.68 3.60 27.46
N ASN A 169 3.17 4.22 26.38
CA ASN A 169 3.95 3.56 25.33
C ASN A 169 3.25 2.30 24.77
N ILE A 170 1.97 2.43 24.45
CA ILE A 170 1.15 1.40 23.82
C ILE A 170 0.98 1.77 22.33
N PRO A 171 1.45 0.94 21.39
CA PRO A 171 1.36 1.24 19.97
C PRO A 171 -0.10 1.38 19.50
N SER A 172 -0.42 2.55 19.00
CA SER A 172 -1.74 2.89 18.48
C SER A 172 -1.65 3.99 17.43
N SER A 173 -2.67 4.09 16.59
CA SER A 173 -2.72 5.09 15.52
C SER A 173 -4.18 5.44 15.20
N PRO A 174 -4.48 6.69 14.82
CA PRO A 174 -5.77 6.99 14.21
C PRO A 174 -5.91 6.22 12.88
N ILE A 175 -7.13 5.83 12.52
CA ILE A 175 -7.44 5.41 11.15
C ILE A 175 -7.81 6.67 10.39
N ASN A 176 -6.85 7.15 9.60
CA ASN A 176 -6.97 8.38 8.83
C ASN A 176 -7.63 8.10 7.48
N ASN A 177 -8.34 9.08 6.94
CA ASN A 177 -8.68 9.11 5.53
C ASN A 177 -7.50 9.68 4.70
N ILE A 178 -7.62 9.62 3.38
CA ILE A 178 -6.53 10.07 2.49
C ILE A 178 -6.23 11.56 2.65
N ASN A 179 -7.25 12.41 2.84
CA ASN A 179 -7.04 13.84 3.05
C ASN A 179 -6.24 14.09 4.34
N ASP A 180 -6.58 13.40 5.43
CA ASP A 180 -5.87 13.54 6.71
C ASP A 180 -4.37 13.25 6.53
N VAL A 181 -4.03 12.20 5.77
CA VAL A 181 -2.63 11.81 5.51
C VAL A 181 -1.86 12.89 4.74
N PHE A 182 -2.48 13.50 3.71
CA PHE A 182 -1.82 14.57 2.93
C PHE A 182 -1.67 15.88 3.72
N GLU A 183 -2.49 16.12 4.74
CA GLU A 183 -2.36 17.28 5.62
C GLU A 183 -1.35 17.08 6.78
N MET A 184 -0.89 15.86 7.03
CA MET A 184 0.10 15.59 8.08
C MET A 184 1.39 16.36 7.84
N GLU A 185 1.98 16.88 8.93
CA GLU A 185 3.27 17.59 8.90
C GLU A 185 4.39 16.72 8.30
N ILE A 186 4.47 15.46 8.70
CA ILE A 186 5.44 14.51 8.16
C ILE A 186 5.34 14.34 6.63
N THR A 187 4.14 14.38 6.05
CA THR A 187 3.94 14.31 4.59
C THR A 187 4.54 15.53 3.89
N LYS A 188 4.40 16.71 4.51
CA LYS A 188 4.93 17.98 4.02
C LYS A 188 6.45 18.06 4.18
N GLU A 189 6.96 17.73 5.38
CA GLU A 189 8.39 17.71 5.67
C GLU A 189 9.19 16.76 4.78
N ARG A 190 8.61 15.59 4.48
CA ARG A 190 9.24 14.60 3.60
C ARG A 190 9.04 14.88 2.12
N ASN A 191 8.39 15.98 1.75
CA ASN A 191 8.10 16.34 0.35
C ASN A 191 7.47 15.19 -0.44
N ASN A 192 6.49 14.49 0.16
CA ASN A 192 5.83 13.33 -0.45
C ASN A 192 4.89 13.70 -1.60
N VAL A 193 4.74 15.00 -1.89
CA VAL A 193 3.98 15.52 -3.04
C VAL A 193 4.90 16.43 -3.85
N TRP A 194 5.17 16.03 -5.10
CA TRP A 194 5.86 16.87 -6.05
C TRP A 194 4.88 17.73 -6.82
N LYS A 195 5.31 18.94 -7.19
CA LYS A 195 4.56 19.83 -8.09
C LYS A 195 5.33 19.97 -9.38
N VAL A 196 4.73 19.54 -10.48
CA VAL A 196 5.27 19.67 -11.84
C VAL A 196 4.36 20.57 -12.67
N ASN A 197 4.94 21.25 -13.67
CA ASN A 197 4.14 22.06 -14.60
C ASN A 197 3.80 21.21 -15.82
N HIS A 198 2.56 20.78 -15.91
CA HIS A 198 2.08 20.05 -17.08
C HIS A 198 1.69 21.03 -18.20
N PRO A 199 2.02 20.75 -19.46
CA PRO A 199 1.88 21.73 -20.57
C PRO A 199 0.44 22.15 -20.84
N THR A 200 -0.56 21.34 -20.52
CA THR A 200 -1.98 21.62 -20.80
C THR A 200 -2.81 21.98 -19.57
N ILE A 201 -2.48 21.43 -18.39
CA ILE A 201 -3.27 21.63 -17.16
C ILE A 201 -2.56 22.48 -16.10
N GLY A 202 -1.35 22.92 -16.37
CA GLY A 202 -0.59 23.75 -15.43
C GLY A 202 -0.04 22.97 -14.22
N PRO A 203 -0.03 23.57 -13.01
CA PRO A 203 0.53 22.93 -11.83
C PRO A 203 -0.19 21.62 -11.49
N LEU A 204 0.54 20.50 -11.54
CA LEU A 204 0.05 19.16 -11.28
C LEU A 204 0.75 18.58 -10.04
N PRO A 205 0.02 18.28 -8.94
CA PRO A 205 0.58 17.54 -7.82
C PRO A 205 0.67 16.06 -8.15
N LEU A 206 1.82 15.46 -7.85
CA LEU A 206 2.09 14.02 -8.05
C LEU A 206 2.65 13.42 -6.77
N LEU A 207 2.40 12.12 -6.56
CA LEU A 207 3.06 11.38 -5.50
C LEU A 207 4.56 11.33 -5.75
N ALA A 208 5.34 11.66 -4.73
CA ALA A 208 6.79 11.59 -4.79
C ALA A 208 7.29 10.14 -4.78
N ASN A 209 8.50 9.92 -5.28
CA ASN A 209 9.19 8.66 -5.08
C ASN A 209 9.50 8.47 -3.58
N ALA A 210 9.27 7.26 -3.06
CA ALA A 210 9.54 6.92 -1.68
C ALA A 210 11.05 6.91 -1.35
N LEU A 211 11.92 6.70 -2.35
CA LEU A 211 13.37 6.76 -2.18
C LEU A 211 13.82 8.22 -2.14
N GLN A 212 14.36 8.63 -1.00
CA GLN A 212 14.95 9.95 -0.82
C GLN A 212 16.46 9.83 -0.92
N HIS A 213 17.02 10.38 -1.99
CA HIS A 213 18.47 10.38 -2.19
C HIS A 213 19.11 11.59 -1.50
N THR A 214 20.29 11.39 -0.90
CA THR A 214 21.09 12.47 -0.30
C THR A 214 21.71 13.41 -1.35
N ASN A 215 21.78 12.96 -2.61
CA ASN A 215 22.23 13.79 -3.72
C ASN A 215 21.02 14.30 -4.53
N PRO A 216 20.67 15.59 -4.41
CA PRO A 216 19.52 16.17 -5.13
C PRO A 216 19.59 16.03 -6.65
N SER A 217 20.80 15.99 -7.25
CA SER A 217 20.98 15.85 -8.70
C SER A 217 20.51 14.49 -9.25
N SER A 218 20.41 13.46 -8.40
CA SER A 218 19.89 12.14 -8.81
C SER A 218 18.36 12.07 -8.90
N VAL A 219 17.64 13.11 -8.43
CA VAL A 219 16.16 13.16 -8.36
C VAL A 219 15.60 14.34 -9.21
N SER A 220 16.47 15.12 -9.83
CA SER A 220 16.14 16.44 -10.37
C SER A 220 15.29 16.46 -11.65
N ASN A 221 14.95 15.33 -12.25
CA ASN A 221 14.13 15.30 -13.47
C ASN A 221 12.70 14.83 -13.18
N THR A 222 11.97 15.59 -12.37
CA THR A 222 10.51 15.46 -12.28
C THR A 222 9.87 16.12 -13.50
N THR A 223 9.82 15.36 -14.60
CA THR A 223 9.05 15.76 -15.78
C THR A 223 7.60 15.42 -15.57
N PRO A 224 6.67 16.25 -16.06
CA PRO A 224 5.24 15.91 -16.01
C PRO A 224 4.96 14.67 -16.89
N PRO A 225 3.83 13.96 -16.65
CA PRO A 225 3.37 12.93 -17.58
C PRO A 225 3.29 13.47 -19.00
N PRO A 226 3.74 12.70 -20.00
CA PRO A 226 3.76 13.17 -21.38
C PRO A 226 2.36 13.26 -21.99
N LEU A 227 2.17 14.15 -22.94
CA LEU A 227 1.02 14.15 -23.83
C LEU A 227 1.07 12.94 -24.77
N LEU A 228 -0.08 12.49 -25.23
CA LEU A 228 -0.15 11.43 -26.24
C LEU A 228 0.68 11.82 -27.47
N GLY A 229 1.59 10.94 -27.88
CA GLY A 229 2.45 11.16 -29.05
C GLY A 229 3.56 12.20 -28.86
N GLN A 230 3.76 12.77 -27.67
CA GLN A 230 4.73 13.82 -27.41
C GLN A 230 6.15 13.42 -27.80
N HIS A 231 6.52 12.17 -27.60
CA HIS A 231 7.87 11.66 -27.83
C HIS A 231 7.96 10.68 -29.01
N THR A 232 6.85 10.43 -29.74
CA THR A 232 6.80 9.44 -30.81
C THR A 232 7.84 9.71 -31.88
N HIS A 233 7.93 10.94 -32.36
CA HIS A 233 8.91 11.34 -33.38
C HIS A 233 10.35 11.13 -32.91
N GLU A 234 10.68 11.58 -31.69
CA GLU A 234 12.00 11.42 -31.07
C GLU A 234 12.39 9.95 -30.95
N ILE A 235 11.47 9.12 -30.41
CA ILE A 235 11.71 7.68 -30.22
C ILE A 235 11.94 6.96 -31.56
N LEU A 236 11.12 7.23 -32.57
CA LEU A 236 11.28 6.61 -33.88
C LEU A 236 12.58 7.01 -34.56
N ARG A 237 12.99 8.27 -34.43
CA ARG A 237 14.25 8.77 -34.99
C ARG A 237 15.46 8.23 -34.23
N GLU A 238 15.48 8.32 -32.90
CA GLU A 238 16.71 8.12 -32.12
C GLU A 238 16.92 6.65 -31.71
N PHE A 239 15.84 5.89 -31.46
CA PHE A 239 15.94 4.51 -31.03
C PHE A 239 15.59 3.49 -32.12
N ALA A 240 14.63 3.80 -33.00
CA ALA A 240 14.33 2.94 -34.13
C ALA A 240 15.18 3.27 -35.38
N ASN A 241 15.94 4.38 -35.36
CA ASN A 241 16.76 4.86 -36.49
C ASN A 241 15.96 5.01 -37.79
N LEU A 242 14.67 5.37 -37.70
CA LEU A 242 13.87 5.60 -38.90
C LEU A 242 14.21 6.95 -39.54
N PRO A 243 14.34 7.03 -40.90
CA PRO A 243 14.53 8.29 -41.60
C PRO A 243 13.25 9.15 -41.50
N GLU A 244 13.43 10.47 -41.56
CA GLU A 244 12.36 11.46 -41.40
C GLU A 244 11.18 11.19 -42.34
N LYS A 245 11.42 10.88 -43.60
CA LYS A 245 10.41 10.58 -44.61
C LYS A 245 9.53 9.37 -44.21
N GLU A 246 10.10 8.39 -43.53
CA GLU A 246 9.35 7.20 -43.07
C GLU A 246 8.51 7.54 -41.87
N ILE A 247 9.02 8.35 -40.94
CA ILE A 247 8.25 8.84 -39.76
C ILE A 247 7.06 9.69 -40.25
N GLU A 248 7.28 10.61 -41.18
CA GLU A 248 6.20 11.40 -41.77
C GLU A 248 5.17 10.52 -42.50
N PHE A 249 5.58 9.47 -43.19
CA PHE A 249 4.68 8.53 -43.85
C PHE A 249 3.83 7.78 -42.82
N LEU A 250 4.44 7.30 -41.74
CA LEU A 250 3.73 6.59 -40.66
C LEU A 250 2.75 7.49 -39.91
N ASP A 251 3.08 8.75 -39.69
CA ASP A 251 2.20 9.74 -39.07
C ASP A 251 1.04 10.09 -39.99
N ASN A 252 1.30 10.32 -41.29
CA ASN A 252 0.29 10.69 -42.28
C ASN A 252 -0.71 9.56 -42.57
N ASN A 253 -0.29 8.30 -42.53
CA ASN A 253 -1.17 7.16 -42.72
C ASN A 253 -1.86 6.67 -41.44
N GLY A 254 -1.61 7.32 -40.30
CA GLY A 254 -2.21 7.01 -39.00
C GLY A 254 -1.66 5.76 -38.31
N SER A 255 -0.54 5.19 -38.78
CA SER A 255 0.14 4.06 -38.11
C SER A 255 0.76 4.47 -36.78
N VAL A 256 1.18 5.72 -36.66
CA VAL A 256 1.67 6.35 -35.43
C VAL A 256 1.01 7.72 -35.27
N PHE A 257 1.08 8.27 -34.08
CA PHE A 257 0.64 9.63 -33.78
C PHE A 257 1.81 10.44 -33.24
N CYS A 258 2.21 11.47 -33.95
CA CYS A 258 3.21 12.43 -33.51
C CYS A 258 2.51 13.71 -33.03
N SER A 259 2.59 14.01 -31.74
CA SER A 259 2.02 15.26 -31.22
C SER A 259 2.78 16.45 -31.81
N ARG A 260 2.06 17.32 -32.55
CA ARG A 260 2.56 18.61 -32.98
C ARG A 260 2.37 19.61 -31.84
N LYS A 261 3.29 20.55 -31.65
CA LYS A 261 3.25 21.54 -30.56
C LYS A 261 1.93 22.33 -30.47
N ASP A 262 1.13 22.35 -31.55
CA ASP A 262 -0.13 23.08 -31.65
C ASP A 262 -1.39 22.19 -31.64
N THR A 263 -1.24 20.88 -31.46
CA THR A 263 -2.40 19.98 -31.46
C THR A 263 -3.10 20.05 -30.10
N LYS A 264 -4.24 20.75 -30.03
CA LYS A 264 -5.16 20.60 -28.90
C LYS A 264 -5.64 19.14 -28.92
N ILE A 265 -5.18 18.34 -27.96
CA ILE A 265 -5.70 16.99 -27.75
C ILE A 265 -7.17 17.16 -27.35
N PRO A 266 -8.14 16.54 -28.07
CA PRO A 266 -9.50 16.52 -27.60
C PRO A 266 -9.50 15.85 -26.23
N LEU A 267 -9.84 16.59 -25.18
CA LEU A 267 -10.25 15.99 -23.92
C LEU A 267 -11.45 15.14 -24.29
N GLY A 268 -11.34 13.81 -24.18
CA GLY A 268 -12.46 12.91 -24.42
C GLY A 268 -13.66 13.44 -23.64
N ASP A 269 -14.80 13.61 -24.33
CA ASP A 269 -16.07 13.92 -23.70
C ASP A 269 -16.31 12.87 -22.61
N ASN A 270 -16.13 13.25 -21.37
CA ASN A 270 -16.64 12.53 -20.21
C ASN A 270 -18.15 12.78 -20.11
N SER A 271 -18.87 12.42 -21.17
CA SER A 271 -20.32 12.28 -21.16
C SER A 271 -20.65 10.80 -21.19
N ASP A 272 -20.44 10.13 -20.05
CA ASP A 272 -21.20 8.95 -19.69
C ASP A 272 -21.41 8.97 -18.18
N ASP A 273 -22.68 9.11 -17.81
CA ASP A 273 -23.31 9.11 -16.50
C ASP A 273 -22.99 7.88 -15.63
#